data_8a6df9c92387b547edc518acf379e09b
#
_entry.id   8a6df9c92387b547edc518acf379e09b
#
_cell.length_a   1.000
_cell.length_b   1.000
_cell.length_c   1.000
_cell.angle_alpha   90.00
_cell.angle_beta   90.00
_cell.angle_gamma   90.00
#
_symmetry.space_group_name_H-M   'P 1'
#
loop_
_entity.id
_entity.type
_entity.pdbx_description
1 polymer ?
#
loop_
_entity_poly.entity_id
_entity_poly.type
_entity_poly.pdbx_seq_one_letter_code
_entity_poly.pdbx_strand_id
1 'polypeptide(L)'
;MRGLKRLLLASVLCAGYTQATWAIKAYPHPIMMRQPDGTTLLVRIQGDENFHFVTTTDGFLLNKDKKGYFCYVDYDKKTQKKVMTKQRAHNVDVRSDKEKKLLESLVSAKDATADILSRTSIMKKAPNKFLSRRIVAPRKYAVKTRSGEATVKESQYLVVLVNFQDSVLRHTQQDFDHWLNQPGYSENGGTGSVKDYYRDNSMGQFIPNFKVVGPYTLSKPTAYYGGNSSSNSGTDTNPRDMVKEAVELAKKNNPDLDFRQFDNDGDGIMDNCYVIYAGYSEASTANGDDIWPHSWYLDDNTTIDGVQIHDYSCSAELVGMPGAPVVPSMDG
;
A
#
# COMPACT_ATOMS: atom_id res chain seq x y z
N MET A 1 -9.79 46.77 21.15
CA MET A 1 -8.61 45.90 21.18
C MET A 1 -8.85 44.45 21.67
N ARG A 2 -10.02 44.07 22.20
CA ARG A 2 -10.34 42.67 22.61
C ARG A 2 -10.82 41.75 21.48
N GLY A 3 -11.30 42.32 20.37
CA GLY A 3 -11.78 41.51 19.20
C GLY A 3 -10.65 40.98 18.29
N LEU A 4 -9.59 41.76 18.15
CA LEU A 4 -8.48 41.40 17.26
C LEU A 4 -7.63 40.22 17.77
N LYS A 5 -7.52 40.07 19.12
CA LYS A 5 -6.81 38.93 19.73
C LYS A 5 -7.56 37.61 19.60
N ARG A 6 -8.89 37.62 19.49
CA ARG A 6 -9.69 36.39 19.28
C ARG A 6 -9.67 35.92 17.83
N LEU A 7 -9.53 36.83 16.87
CA LEU A 7 -9.38 36.50 15.46
C LEU A 7 -8.00 35.86 15.15
N LEU A 8 -6.93 36.37 15.81
CA LEU A 8 -5.59 35.81 15.67
C LEU A 8 -5.44 34.43 16.31
N LEU A 9 -6.18 34.12 17.38
CA LEU A 9 -6.15 32.79 18.00
C LEU A 9 -6.91 31.74 17.18
N ALA A 10 -7.98 32.16 16.49
CA ALA A 10 -8.74 31.26 15.59
C ALA A 10 -7.98 30.93 14.30
N SER A 11 -7.17 31.86 13.77
CA SER A 11 -6.36 31.66 12.58
C SER A 11 -5.13 30.75 12.82
N VAL A 12 -4.61 30.70 14.05
CA VAL A 12 -3.48 29.83 14.40
C VAL A 12 -3.93 28.37 14.61
N LEU A 13 -5.18 28.13 15.02
CA LEU A 13 -5.72 26.76 15.18
C LEU A 13 -6.11 26.09 13.86
N CYS A 14 -6.32 26.83 12.77
CA CYS A 14 -6.63 26.28 11.44
C CYS A 14 -5.40 25.93 10.59
N ALA A 15 -4.19 26.32 11.01
CA ALA A 15 -2.95 26.11 10.24
C ALA A 15 -2.23 24.78 10.54
N GLY A 16 -2.80 23.90 11.36
CA GLY A 16 -2.12 22.72 11.91
C GLY A 16 -2.54 21.35 11.36
N TYR A 17 -3.49 21.26 10.45
CA TYR A 17 -3.85 19.99 9.83
C TYR A 17 -3.15 19.82 8.48
N THR A 18 -1.85 19.60 8.50
CA THR A 18 -1.20 18.88 7.40
C THR A 18 -1.69 17.44 7.49
N GLN A 19 -2.55 17.04 6.59
CA GLN A 19 -2.86 15.60 6.41
C GLN A 19 -1.56 14.93 6.01
N ALA A 20 -0.93 14.24 6.96
CA ALA A 20 0.13 13.32 6.66
C ALA A 20 -0.51 12.18 5.84
N THR A 21 -0.20 12.11 4.56
CA THR A 21 -0.46 10.92 3.77
C THR A 21 0.36 9.79 4.42
N TRP A 22 -0.32 8.85 5.03
CA TRP A 22 0.31 7.73 5.68
C TRP A 22 0.70 6.74 4.59
N ALA A 23 2.00 6.61 4.36
CA ALA A 23 2.58 5.56 3.55
C ALA A 23 2.28 4.20 4.21
N ILE A 24 1.98 3.17 3.42
CA ILE A 24 1.73 1.82 3.94
C ILE A 24 3.05 1.26 4.46
N LYS A 25 3.12 1.09 5.77
CA LYS A 25 4.31 0.59 6.45
C LYS A 25 4.49 -0.91 6.21
N ALA A 26 5.74 -1.33 6.18
CA ALA A 26 6.10 -2.74 6.22
C ALA A 26 5.49 -3.44 7.45
N TYR A 27 5.24 -4.74 7.32
CA TYR A 27 4.77 -5.59 8.41
C TYR A 27 5.70 -5.47 9.65
N PRO A 28 5.16 -5.14 10.84
CA PRO A 28 5.98 -4.69 11.97
C PRO A 28 6.73 -5.82 12.69
N HIS A 29 6.36 -7.07 12.46
CA HIS A 29 6.94 -8.22 13.15
C HIS A 29 8.03 -8.91 12.31
N PRO A 30 8.94 -9.67 12.96
CA PRO A 30 9.89 -10.49 12.23
C PRO A 30 9.18 -11.55 11.38
N ILE A 31 9.72 -11.80 10.20
CA ILE A 31 9.20 -12.75 9.22
C ILE A 31 10.22 -13.87 9.05
N MET A 32 9.74 -15.11 8.98
CA MET A 32 10.60 -16.26 8.72
C MET A 32 10.72 -16.49 7.20
N MET A 33 11.90 -16.24 6.66
CA MET A 33 12.21 -16.45 5.25
C MET A 33 12.91 -17.78 5.04
N ARG A 34 12.45 -18.56 4.04
CA ARG A 34 13.13 -19.78 3.63
C ARG A 34 14.20 -19.45 2.59
N GLN A 35 15.43 -19.91 2.81
CA GLN A 35 16.54 -19.76 1.87
C GLN A 35 16.57 -20.93 0.86
N PRO A 36 17.27 -20.80 -0.27
CA PRO A 36 17.30 -21.84 -1.32
C PRO A 36 17.79 -23.21 -0.88
N ASP A 37 18.62 -23.27 0.17
CA ASP A 37 19.08 -24.54 0.77
C ASP A 37 18.12 -25.15 1.79
N GLY A 38 16.94 -24.52 1.97
CA GLY A 38 15.92 -24.96 2.93
C GLY A 38 16.10 -24.43 4.35
N THR A 39 17.20 -23.75 4.66
CA THR A 39 17.38 -23.07 5.96
C THR A 39 16.41 -21.91 6.11
N THR A 40 16.13 -21.52 7.34
CA THR A 40 15.25 -20.38 7.64
C THR A 40 16.01 -19.24 8.26
N LEU A 41 15.65 -18.01 7.91
CA LEU A 41 16.20 -16.78 8.44
C LEU A 41 15.07 -15.87 8.91
N LEU A 42 15.11 -15.41 10.16
CA LEU A 42 14.23 -14.37 10.68
C LEU A 42 14.73 -13.00 10.23
N VAL A 43 13.88 -12.29 9.51
CA VAL A 43 14.18 -10.95 9.00
C VAL A 43 13.13 -9.94 9.44
N ARG A 44 13.45 -8.66 9.36
CA ARG A 44 12.51 -7.56 9.47
C ARG A 44 12.50 -6.76 8.17
N ILE A 45 11.31 -6.46 7.68
CA ILE A 45 11.13 -5.46 6.63
C ILE A 45 10.94 -4.11 7.32
N GLN A 46 11.58 -3.07 6.83
CA GLN A 46 11.47 -1.72 7.36
C GLN A 46 11.25 -0.73 6.22
N GLY A 47 10.42 0.28 6.47
CA GLY A 47 10.12 1.30 5.49
C GLY A 47 8.67 1.30 5.04
N ASP A 48 8.44 1.83 3.85
CA ASP A 48 7.13 2.02 3.22
C ASP A 48 7.23 1.81 1.69
N GLU A 49 6.15 1.99 0.97
CA GLU A 49 6.08 1.84 -0.49
C GLU A 49 7.06 2.74 -1.26
N ASN A 50 7.55 3.81 -0.66
CA ASN A 50 8.51 4.71 -1.30
C ASN A 50 9.96 4.28 -1.10
N PHE A 51 10.22 3.62 0.04
CA PHE A 51 11.55 3.13 0.38
C PHE A 51 11.47 2.08 1.47
N HIS A 52 11.97 0.89 1.18
CA HIS A 52 12.05 -0.20 2.14
C HIS A 52 13.35 -0.99 2.01
N PHE A 53 13.64 -1.77 3.04
CA PHE A 53 14.84 -2.61 3.11
C PHE A 53 14.64 -3.73 4.13
N VAL A 54 15.43 -4.79 3.99
CA VAL A 54 15.40 -5.97 4.85
C VAL A 54 16.59 -5.96 5.80
N THR A 55 16.34 -6.35 7.05
CA THR A 55 17.39 -6.51 8.06
C THR A 55 17.28 -7.85 8.77
N THR A 56 18.36 -8.26 9.43
CA THR A 56 18.28 -9.28 10.50
C THR A 56 17.48 -8.72 11.69
N THR A 57 17.08 -9.59 12.61
CA THR A 57 16.36 -9.17 13.83
C THR A 57 17.18 -8.25 14.75
N ASP A 58 18.49 -8.33 14.68
CA ASP A 58 19.45 -7.47 15.39
C ASP A 58 19.96 -6.29 14.56
N GLY A 59 19.41 -6.07 13.37
CA GLY A 59 19.50 -4.81 12.64
C GLY A 59 20.59 -4.70 11.56
N PHE A 60 21.17 -5.79 11.08
CA PHE A 60 22.11 -5.75 9.96
C PHE A 60 21.38 -5.78 8.62
N LEU A 61 21.79 -4.92 7.68
CA LEU A 61 21.20 -4.85 6.35
C LEU A 61 21.42 -6.14 5.56
N LEU A 62 20.39 -6.55 4.86
CA LEU A 62 20.38 -7.75 4.02
C LEU A 62 20.00 -7.42 2.58
N ASN A 63 20.55 -8.19 1.64
CA ASN A 63 20.05 -8.25 0.27
C ASN A 63 20.20 -9.67 -0.27
N LYS A 64 19.39 -10.05 -1.26
CA LYS A 64 19.49 -11.35 -1.91
C LYS A 64 20.60 -11.36 -2.96
N ASP A 65 21.41 -12.40 -2.96
CA ASP A 65 22.34 -12.67 -4.04
C ASP A 65 21.62 -13.23 -5.29
N LYS A 66 22.36 -13.43 -6.37
CA LYS A 66 21.81 -13.98 -7.64
C LYS A 66 21.22 -15.39 -7.50
N LYS A 67 21.49 -16.09 -6.40
CA LYS A 67 20.96 -17.42 -6.08
C LYS A 67 19.79 -17.38 -5.10
N GLY A 68 19.37 -16.17 -4.65
CA GLY A 68 18.27 -15.97 -3.72
C GLY A 68 18.65 -16.08 -2.23
N TYR A 69 19.93 -16.20 -1.87
CA TYR A 69 20.37 -16.21 -0.48
C TYR A 69 20.48 -14.80 0.08
N PHE A 70 20.00 -14.59 1.29
CA PHE A 70 20.26 -13.36 2.00
C PHE A 70 21.72 -13.27 2.43
N CYS A 71 22.37 -12.20 2.00
CA CYS A 71 23.75 -11.86 2.36
C CYS A 71 23.76 -10.51 3.09
N TYR A 72 24.73 -10.33 3.99
CA TYR A 72 24.93 -9.05 4.64
C TYR A 72 25.35 -7.98 3.64
N VAL A 73 24.90 -6.76 3.89
CA VAL A 73 25.24 -5.59 3.08
C VAL A 73 26.00 -4.61 3.96
N ASP A 74 27.18 -4.21 3.49
CA ASP A 74 27.92 -3.08 4.04
C ASP A 74 27.41 -1.78 3.43
N TYR A 75 27.44 -0.71 4.20
CA TYR A 75 27.07 0.62 3.73
C TYR A 75 28.22 1.58 3.91
N ASP A 76 28.84 1.94 2.80
CA ASP A 76 29.90 2.95 2.79
C ASP A 76 29.31 4.36 2.95
N LYS A 77 29.46 4.94 4.12
CA LYS A 77 28.97 6.30 4.45
C LYS A 77 29.57 7.39 3.55
N LYS A 78 30.77 7.20 3.01
CA LYS A 78 31.43 8.20 2.16
C LYS A 78 30.90 8.19 0.74
N THR A 79 30.82 7.00 0.14
CA THR A 79 30.35 6.84 -1.25
C THR A 79 28.85 6.65 -1.33
N GLN A 80 28.20 6.36 -0.19
CA GLN A 80 26.76 6.14 -0.07
C GLN A 80 26.27 4.93 -0.87
N LYS A 81 27.14 3.96 -1.07
CA LYS A 81 26.84 2.75 -1.81
C LYS A 81 26.65 1.56 -0.88
N LYS A 82 25.68 0.75 -1.23
CA LYS A 82 25.50 -0.58 -0.63
C LYS A 82 26.47 -1.53 -1.32
N VAL A 83 27.28 -2.24 -0.54
CA VAL A 83 28.19 -3.28 -1.01
C VAL A 83 27.78 -4.60 -0.40
N MET A 84 27.27 -5.51 -1.22
CA MET A 84 26.88 -6.83 -0.75
C MET A 84 28.14 -7.66 -0.40
N THR A 85 28.17 -8.20 0.80
CA THR A 85 29.21 -9.14 1.20
C THR A 85 28.97 -10.52 0.58
N LYS A 86 29.99 -11.40 0.62
CA LYS A 86 29.82 -12.80 0.21
C LYS A 86 29.32 -13.71 1.37
N GLN A 87 29.13 -13.15 2.56
CA GLN A 87 28.69 -13.90 3.74
C GLN A 87 27.17 -14.00 3.76
N ARG A 88 26.69 -15.24 3.69
CA ARG A 88 25.26 -15.53 3.91
C ARG A 88 24.87 -15.24 5.33
N ALA A 89 23.66 -14.72 5.51
CA ALA A 89 23.12 -14.39 6.80
C ALA A 89 22.48 -15.63 7.46
N HIS A 90 22.69 -15.73 8.75
CA HIS A 90 22.07 -16.74 9.61
C HIS A 90 21.38 -16.08 10.81
N ASN A 91 20.47 -16.82 11.46
CA ASN A 91 19.87 -16.39 12.71
C ASN A 91 20.93 -16.18 13.79
N VAL A 92 20.66 -15.26 14.70
CA VAL A 92 21.62 -14.79 15.72
C VAL A 92 22.26 -15.94 16.53
N ASP A 93 21.47 -16.94 16.85
CA ASP A 93 21.83 -18.12 17.66
C ASP A 93 22.75 -19.12 16.97
N VAL A 94 22.75 -19.15 15.62
CA VAL A 94 23.52 -20.13 14.82
C VAL A 94 24.68 -19.52 14.03
N ARG A 95 25.03 -18.25 14.28
CA ARG A 95 26.13 -17.56 13.61
C ARG A 95 27.50 -18.13 14.01
N SER A 96 28.33 -18.37 13.01
CA SER A 96 29.74 -18.74 13.22
C SER A 96 30.56 -17.57 13.79
N ASP A 97 31.69 -17.88 14.45
CA ASP A 97 32.59 -16.84 14.97
C ASP A 97 33.18 -15.95 13.86
N LYS A 98 33.37 -16.52 12.67
CA LYS A 98 33.78 -15.75 11.49
C LYS A 98 32.72 -14.73 11.09
N GLU A 99 31.44 -15.14 11.14
CA GLU A 99 30.32 -14.27 10.83
C GLU A 99 30.17 -13.16 11.88
N LYS A 100 30.27 -13.50 13.17
CA LYS A 100 30.25 -12.52 14.26
C LYS A 100 31.34 -11.46 14.11
N LYS A 101 32.59 -11.87 13.79
CA LYS A 101 33.68 -10.93 13.52
C LYS A 101 33.42 -10.01 12.32
N LEU A 102 32.80 -10.54 11.26
CA LEU A 102 32.40 -9.72 10.14
C LEU A 102 31.41 -8.65 10.59
N LEU A 103 30.40 -9.02 11.38
CA LEU A 103 29.36 -8.11 11.86
C LEU A 103 29.90 -6.98 12.74
N GLU A 104 30.98 -7.20 13.49
CA GLU A 104 31.68 -6.16 14.25
C GLU A 104 32.28 -5.06 13.35
N SER A 105 32.60 -5.40 12.11
CA SER A 105 33.16 -4.46 11.12
C SER A 105 32.09 -3.78 10.26
N LEU A 106 30.86 -4.32 10.19
CA LEU A 106 29.79 -3.76 9.39
C LEU A 106 29.12 -2.61 10.13
N VAL A 107 28.77 -1.58 9.38
CA VAL A 107 27.90 -0.52 9.91
C VAL A 107 26.54 -1.12 10.23
N SER A 108 26.06 -0.97 11.47
CA SER A 108 24.72 -1.44 11.83
C SER A 108 23.65 -0.73 10.96
N ALA A 109 22.60 -1.44 10.60
CA ALA A 109 21.50 -0.83 9.86
C ALA A 109 20.86 0.34 10.63
N LYS A 110 21.01 0.38 11.96
CA LYS A 110 20.55 1.50 12.79
C LYS A 110 21.25 2.80 12.42
N ASP A 111 22.55 2.76 12.17
CA ASP A 111 23.32 3.93 11.75
C ASP A 111 23.15 4.21 10.25
N ALA A 112 23.05 3.16 9.43
CA ALA A 112 22.77 3.28 8.01
C ALA A 112 21.33 3.78 7.77
N THR A 113 20.36 3.33 8.58
CA THR A 113 18.94 3.70 8.48
C THR A 113 18.71 5.19 8.73
N ALA A 114 19.36 5.78 9.72
CA ALA A 114 19.24 7.21 9.99
C ALA A 114 19.71 8.05 8.80
N ASP A 115 20.78 7.64 8.13
CA ASP A 115 21.33 8.31 6.95
C ASP A 115 20.47 8.09 5.69
N ILE A 116 19.92 6.87 5.52
CA ILE A 116 19.01 6.53 4.43
C ILE A 116 17.67 7.24 4.60
N LEU A 117 17.09 7.26 5.80
CA LEU A 117 15.83 7.94 6.11
C LEU A 117 15.97 9.47 6.01
N SER A 118 17.13 10.03 6.32
CA SER A 118 17.39 11.46 6.14
C SER A 118 17.33 11.87 4.66
N ARG A 119 17.62 10.95 3.74
CA ARG A 119 17.59 11.16 2.28
C ARG A 119 16.21 10.98 1.68
N THR A 120 15.42 10.01 2.17
CA THR A 120 14.03 9.88 1.74
C THR A 120 13.21 11.11 2.14
N SER A 121 13.59 11.81 3.23
CA SER A 121 13.02 13.13 3.53
C SER A 121 13.36 14.20 2.50
N ILE A 122 14.43 14.03 1.71
CA ILE A 122 14.78 14.91 0.57
C ILE A 122 13.94 14.54 -0.66
N MET A 123 13.64 13.27 -0.90
CA MET A 123 12.71 12.85 -1.96
C MET A 123 11.25 13.29 -1.66
N LYS A 124 10.85 13.38 -0.41
CA LYS A 124 9.57 14.00 0.00
C LYS A 124 9.49 15.51 -0.33
N LYS A 125 10.58 16.13 -0.76
CA LYS A 125 10.62 17.51 -1.29
C LYS A 125 10.61 17.60 -2.82
N ALA A 126 10.39 16.49 -3.54
CA ALA A 126 9.97 16.61 -4.93
C ALA A 126 8.70 17.49 -4.94
N PRO A 127 8.67 18.57 -5.74
CA PRO A 127 7.59 19.52 -5.67
C PRO A 127 6.30 18.80 -5.96
N ASN A 128 5.45 18.72 -4.97
CA ASN A 128 4.08 18.24 -5.06
C ASN A 128 3.29 19.20 -5.99
N LYS A 129 3.66 19.24 -7.26
CA LYS A 129 2.91 20.00 -8.28
C LYS A 129 1.47 19.52 -8.39
N PHE A 130 1.19 18.31 -7.88
CA PHE A 130 -0.13 17.69 -7.94
C PHE A 130 -0.94 17.88 -6.66
N LEU A 131 -0.32 17.95 -5.48
CA LEU A 131 -1.05 18.35 -4.27
C LEU A 131 -1.50 19.82 -4.30
N SER A 132 -0.88 20.69 -5.11
CA SER A 132 -1.33 22.06 -5.28
C SER A 132 -2.56 22.21 -6.19
N ARG A 133 -2.99 21.15 -6.89
CA ARG A 133 -4.22 21.17 -7.68
C ARG A 133 -5.44 20.62 -6.97
N ARG A 134 -5.27 19.88 -5.89
CA ARG A 134 -6.36 19.43 -5.03
C ARG A 134 -6.14 19.82 -3.56
N ILE A 135 -6.00 21.09 -3.27
CA ILE A 135 -6.77 21.61 -2.16
C ILE A 135 -8.19 21.69 -2.72
N VAL A 136 -8.83 20.55 -2.89
CA VAL A 136 -10.27 20.51 -2.98
C VAL A 136 -10.72 21.19 -1.68
N ALA A 137 -11.32 22.35 -1.80
CA ALA A 137 -12.02 22.97 -0.68
C ALA A 137 -12.80 21.83 -0.01
N PRO A 138 -12.75 21.70 1.33
CA PRO A 138 -13.36 20.58 2.03
C PRO A 138 -14.71 20.35 1.39
N ARG A 139 -14.89 19.14 0.78
CA ARG A 139 -16.10 18.82 0.04
C ARG A 139 -17.24 19.32 0.92
N LYS A 140 -18.03 20.24 0.42
CA LYS A 140 -19.22 20.70 1.10
C LYS A 140 -20.20 19.53 1.07
N TYR A 141 -19.96 18.54 1.88
CA TYR A 141 -21.04 17.70 2.34
C TYR A 141 -22.00 18.70 2.99
N ALA A 142 -23.06 19.01 2.28
CA ALA A 142 -24.03 20.01 2.74
C ALA A 142 -24.74 19.45 3.96
N VAL A 143 -24.09 19.56 5.13
CA VAL A 143 -24.78 19.50 6.40
C VAL A 143 -25.62 20.79 6.47
N LYS A 144 -26.78 20.76 5.84
CA LYS A 144 -27.84 21.71 6.14
C LYS A 144 -28.33 21.40 7.54
N THR A 145 -27.61 21.88 8.54
CA THR A 145 -28.18 22.05 9.86
C THR A 145 -29.12 23.25 9.79
N ARG A 146 -30.38 22.97 9.56
CA ARG A 146 -31.61 23.58 10.07
C ARG A 146 -32.79 23.08 9.26
N SER A 147 -33.66 22.25 9.92
CA SER A 147 -35.03 21.88 9.48
C SER A 147 -35.18 21.23 8.07
N GLY A 148 -34.33 20.26 7.73
CA GLY A 148 -34.55 19.34 6.62
C GLY A 148 -33.81 18.06 6.93
N GLU A 149 -34.46 16.92 6.76
CA GLU A 149 -33.79 15.61 6.85
C GLU A 149 -32.52 15.64 5.99
N ALA A 150 -31.37 15.44 6.62
CA ALA A 150 -30.11 15.29 5.90
C ALA A 150 -30.21 13.99 5.09
N THR A 151 -30.46 14.09 3.79
CA THR A 151 -30.37 12.94 2.91
C THR A 151 -28.91 12.53 2.83
N VAL A 152 -28.56 11.46 3.54
CA VAL A 152 -27.23 10.84 3.43
C VAL A 152 -27.09 10.32 2.00
N LYS A 153 -26.21 10.90 1.21
CA LYS A 153 -25.89 10.40 -0.12
C LYS A 153 -24.94 9.21 0.03
N GLU A 154 -25.42 8.04 -0.33
CA GLU A 154 -24.55 6.87 -0.43
C GLU A 154 -23.54 7.07 -1.58
N SER A 155 -22.26 6.96 -1.28
CA SER A 155 -21.18 7.09 -2.26
C SER A 155 -20.84 5.73 -2.85
N GLN A 156 -20.59 5.66 -4.15
CA GLN A 156 -20.26 4.43 -4.86
C GLN A 156 -18.74 4.35 -5.12
N TYR A 157 -18.14 3.20 -4.88
CA TYR A 157 -16.71 2.95 -5.10
C TYR A 157 -16.50 1.67 -5.87
N LEU A 158 -15.59 1.70 -6.85
CA LEU A 158 -15.25 0.53 -7.65
C LEU A 158 -14.14 -0.27 -6.95
N VAL A 159 -14.36 -1.57 -6.82
CA VAL A 159 -13.36 -2.54 -6.37
C VAL A 159 -13.17 -3.59 -7.45
N VAL A 160 -11.96 -3.71 -7.97
CA VAL A 160 -11.61 -4.65 -9.03
C VAL A 160 -10.71 -5.75 -8.48
N LEU A 161 -11.17 -6.98 -8.60
CA LEU A 161 -10.41 -8.17 -8.22
C LEU A 161 -9.58 -8.65 -9.41
N VAL A 162 -8.29 -8.90 -9.21
CA VAL A 162 -7.40 -9.35 -10.29
C VAL A 162 -6.60 -10.59 -9.93
N ASN A 163 -6.47 -11.47 -10.91
CA ASN A 163 -5.51 -12.57 -10.95
C ASN A 163 -4.34 -12.17 -11.84
N PHE A 164 -3.18 -12.76 -11.58
CA PHE A 164 -2.04 -12.74 -12.49
C PHE A 164 -1.96 -14.06 -13.27
N GLN A 165 -1.05 -14.15 -14.23
CA GLN A 165 -0.83 -15.42 -14.95
C GLN A 165 -0.26 -16.52 -14.05
N ASP A 166 0.43 -16.15 -12.99
CA ASP A 166 1.13 -17.02 -12.04
C ASP A 166 0.51 -17.04 -10.64
N SER A 167 -0.54 -16.26 -10.39
CA SER A 167 -1.23 -16.20 -9.10
C SER A 167 -2.73 -15.93 -9.27
N VAL A 168 -3.55 -16.69 -8.53
CA VAL A 168 -5.01 -16.57 -8.54
C VAL A 168 -5.54 -16.32 -7.14
N LEU A 169 -6.62 -15.55 -7.03
CA LEU A 169 -7.34 -15.31 -5.78
C LEU A 169 -7.86 -16.62 -5.20
N ARG A 170 -7.77 -16.74 -3.89
CA ARG A 170 -8.27 -17.88 -3.11
C ARG A 170 -9.70 -17.66 -2.63
N HIS A 171 -10.09 -16.39 -2.47
CA HIS A 171 -11.44 -15.99 -2.07
C HIS A 171 -12.27 -15.61 -3.29
N THR A 172 -13.57 -15.80 -3.19
CA THR A 172 -14.52 -15.48 -4.25
C THR A 172 -14.88 -14.01 -4.26
N GLN A 173 -15.45 -13.52 -5.36
CA GLN A 173 -16.02 -12.18 -5.44
C GLN A 173 -17.05 -11.94 -4.32
N GLN A 174 -17.85 -12.96 -3.97
CA GLN A 174 -18.86 -12.87 -2.94
C GLN A 174 -18.23 -12.70 -1.55
N ASP A 175 -17.11 -13.36 -1.26
CA ASP A 175 -16.41 -13.20 0.02
C ASP A 175 -15.95 -11.74 0.19
N PHE A 176 -15.41 -11.13 -0.87
CA PHE A 176 -15.02 -9.72 -0.86
C PHE A 176 -16.22 -8.78 -0.76
N ASP A 177 -17.32 -9.08 -1.46
CA ASP A 177 -18.55 -8.27 -1.35
C ASP A 177 -19.11 -8.30 0.08
N HIS A 178 -19.15 -9.47 0.72
CA HIS A 178 -19.58 -9.61 2.10
C HIS A 178 -18.68 -8.81 3.06
N TRP A 179 -17.36 -8.97 2.93
CA TRP A 179 -16.41 -8.24 3.76
C TRP A 179 -16.53 -6.71 3.61
N LEU A 180 -16.75 -6.23 2.39
CA LEU A 180 -16.84 -4.80 2.12
C LEU A 180 -18.21 -4.20 2.48
N ASN A 181 -19.32 -4.92 2.23
CA ASN A 181 -20.66 -4.34 2.22
C ASN A 181 -21.63 -4.93 3.25
N GLN A 182 -21.43 -6.19 3.71
CA GLN A 182 -22.43 -6.89 4.53
C GLN A 182 -22.57 -6.27 5.93
N PRO A 183 -23.73 -5.76 6.31
CA PRO A 183 -23.93 -5.24 7.66
C PRO A 183 -23.68 -6.31 8.72
N GLY A 184 -22.88 -5.98 9.74
CA GLY A 184 -22.56 -6.89 10.83
C GLY A 184 -21.68 -8.07 10.43
N TYR A 185 -20.85 -7.93 9.38
CA TYR A 185 -19.89 -8.95 8.97
C TYR A 185 -19.05 -9.44 10.16
N SER A 186 -18.99 -10.78 10.36
CA SER A 186 -18.34 -11.37 11.54
C SER A 186 -17.46 -12.58 11.22
N GLU A 187 -17.17 -12.84 9.94
CA GLU A 187 -16.27 -13.93 9.54
C GLU A 187 -14.81 -13.53 9.79
N ASN A 188 -13.97 -14.54 9.99
CA ASN A 188 -12.52 -14.38 10.18
C ASN A 188 -12.10 -13.39 11.30
N GLY A 189 -12.95 -13.22 12.33
CA GLY A 189 -12.70 -12.30 13.43
C GLY A 189 -13.14 -10.86 13.18
N GLY A 190 -13.79 -10.59 12.06
CA GLY A 190 -14.39 -9.29 11.74
C GLY A 190 -15.43 -8.85 12.77
N THR A 191 -15.52 -7.56 13.01
CA THR A 191 -16.49 -6.92 13.93
C THR A 191 -17.39 -5.93 13.20
N GLY A 192 -17.61 -6.14 11.92
CA GLY A 192 -18.36 -5.33 10.97
C GLY A 192 -17.71 -5.36 9.61
N SER A 193 -18.40 -4.92 8.57
CA SER A 193 -17.84 -4.72 7.23
C SER A 193 -17.08 -3.40 7.14
N VAL A 194 -16.34 -3.22 6.05
CA VAL A 194 -15.69 -1.92 5.74
C VAL A 194 -16.73 -0.80 5.67
N LYS A 195 -17.91 -1.06 5.11
CA LYS A 195 -19.05 -0.14 5.10
C LYS A 195 -19.52 0.21 6.51
N ASP A 196 -19.63 -0.78 7.41
CA ASP A 196 -19.99 -0.55 8.81
C ASP A 196 -18.96 0.33 9.52
N TYR A 197 -17.67 0.06 9.30
CA TYR A 197 -16.58 0.85 9.87
C TYR A 197 -16.71 2.34 9.51
N TYR A 198 -16.89 2.65 8.22
CA TYR A 198 -17.02 4.04 7.78
C TYR A 198 -18.31 4.69 8.26
N ARG A 199 -19.44 3.97 8.22
CA ARG A 199 -20.72 4.45 8.75
C ARG A 199 -20.61 4.82 10.22
N ASP A 200 -20.06 3.93 11.04
CA ASP A 200 -20.00 4.10 12.48
C ASP A 200 -19.01 5.20 12.88
N ASN A 201 -17.82 5.24 12.27
CA ASN A 201 -16.83 6.28 12.54
C ASN A 201 -17.23 7.66 12.03
N SER A 202 -18.08 7.74 11.03
CA SER A 202 -18.65 9.02 10.53
C SER A 202 -19.96 9.41 11.20
N MET A 203 -20.43 8.65 12.20
CA MET A 203 -21.77 8.84 12.80
C MET A 203 -22.90 8.82 11.76
N GLY A 204 -22.80 7.93 10.77
CA GLY A 204 -23.75 7.79 9.68
C GLY A 204 -23.69 8.86 8.59
N GLN A 205 -22.68 9.73 8.60
CA GLN A 205 -22.54 10.82 7.60
C GLN A 205 -21.88 10.34 6.32
N PHE A 206 -21.10 9.26 6.36
CA PHE A 206 -20.45 8.66 5.20
C PHE A 206 -20.78 7.17 5.13
N ILE A 207 -21.47 6.76 4.06
CA ILE A 207 -21.89 5.39 3.82
C ILE A 207 -21.39 4.98 2.43
N PRO A 208 -20.21 4.34 2.34
CA PRO A 208 -19.70 3.84 1.07
C PRO A 208 -20.45 2.57 0.65
N ASN A 209 -20.70 2.41 -0.65
CA ASN A 209 -21.11 1.18 -1.27
C ASN A 209 -19.99 0.73 -2.23
N PHE A 210 -19.54 -0.49 -2.08
CA PHE A 210 -18.45 -1.02 -2.87
C PHE A 210 -19.00 -1.93 -3.97
N LYS A 211 -18.81 -1.54 -5.23
CA LYS A 211 -19.13 -2.38 -6.38
C LYS A 211 -17.95 -3.29 -6.67
N VAL A 212 -18.03 -4.52 -6.23
CA VAL A 212 -16.99 -5.54 -6.45
C VAL A 212 -17.20 -6.20 -7.80
N VAL A 213 -16.15 -6.24 -8.63
CA VAL A 213 -16.15 -6.89 -9.95
C VAL A 213 -14.90 -7.75 -10.15
N GLY A 214 -14.99 -8.74 -11.02
CA GLY A 214 -13.91 -9.69 -11.27
C GLY A 214 -14.15 -11.04 -10.54
N PRO A 215 -13.09 -11.88 -10.34
CA PRO A 215 -11.70 -11.60 -10.70
C PRO A 215 -11.43 -11.66 -12.21
N TYR A 216 -10.55 -10.78 -12.68
CA TYR A 216 -10.04 -10.80 -14.06
C TYR A 216 -8.59 -11.23 -14.07
N THR A 217 -8.21 -12.05 -15.05
CA THR A 217 -6.80 -12.45 -15.20
C THR A 217 -6.07 -11.44 -16.09
N LEU A 218 -5.06 -10.81 -15.51
CA LEU A 218 -4.20 -9.86 -16.21
C LEU A 218 -3.25 -10.55 -17.19
N SER A 219 -2.73 -9.81 -18.17
CA SER A 219 -1.94 -10.33 -19.28
C SER A 219 -0.51 -10.73 -18.91
N LYS A 220 -0.03 -10.41 -17.71
CA LYS A 220 1.36 -10.63 -17.26
C LYS A 220 1.41 -11.33 -15.90
N PRO A 221 2.57 -11.93 -15.55
CA PRO A 221 2.81 -12.46 -14.21
C PRO A 221 3.01 -11.35 -13.18
N THR A 222 2.91 -11.68 -11.89
CA THR A 222 3.06 -10.77 -10.75
C THR A 222 4.33 -9.93 -10.84
N ALA A 223 5.48 -10.55 -11.15
CA ALA A 223 6.77 -9.88 -11.24
C ALA A 223 6.87 -8.80 -12.32
N TYR A 224 6.01 -8.81 -13.33
CA TYR A 224 5.94 -7.73 -14.31
C TYR A 224 5.43 -6.42 -13.70
N TYR A 225 4.40 -6.52 -12.85
CA TYR A 225 3.77 -5.35 -12.22
C TYR A 225 4.51 -4.91 -10.97
N GLY A 226 4.96 -5.86 -10.13
CA GLY A 226 5.61 -5.61 -8.85
C GLY A 226 7.13 -5.56 -8.90
N GLY A 227 7.77 -6.30 -9.83
CA GLY A 227 9.23 -6.46 -9.84
C GLY A 227 10.01 -5.16 -9.59
N ASN A 228 10.87 -5.17 -8.58
CA ASN A 228 11.58 -3.97 -8.12
C ASN A 228 12.47 -3.35 -9.20
N SER A 229 12.34 -2.05 -9.42
CA SER A 229 13.16 -1.29 -10.35
C SER A 229 14.64 -1.33 -9.94
N SER A 230 15.52 -1.64 -10.89
CA SER A 230 16.98 -1.65 -10.68
C SER A 230 17.57 -0.27 -10.34
N SER A 231 16.86 0.80 -10.65
CA SER A 231 17.28 2.19 -10.41
C SER A 231 16.90 2.73 -9.04
N ASN A 232 15.84 2.17 -8.44
CA ASN A 232 15.36 2.54 -7.11
C ASN A 232 15.05 1.27 -6.31
N SER A 233 15.81 1.02 -5.27
CA SER A 233 15.56 -0.13 -4.40
C SER A 233 14.18 0.00 -3.75
N GLY A 234 13.24 -0.83 -4.16
CA GLY A 234 11.96 -0.99 -3.51
C GLY A 234 10.76 -0.32 -4.17
N THR A 235 10.87 0.16 -5.40
CA THR A 235 9.70 0.69 -6.14
C THR A 235 9.25 -0.31 -7.18
N ASP A 236 7.97 -0.66 -7.18
CA ASP A 236 7.35 -1.49 -8.19
C ASP A 236 7.55 -0.92 -9.59
N THR A 237 7.76 -1.79 -10.58
CA THR A 237 8.10 -1.35 -11.94
C THR A 237 6.88 -0.86 -12.72
N ASN A 238 5.77 -1.61 -12.72
CA ASN A 238 4.61 -1.32 -13.55
C ASN A 238 3.26 -1.43 -12.79
N PRO A 239 3.12 -0.89 -11.58
CA PRO A 239 1.88 -1.04 -10.81
C PRO A 239 0.70 -0.29 -11.45
N ARG A 240 0.97 0.77 -12.22
CA ARG A 240 -0.06 1.52 -12.94
C ARG A 240 -0.64 0.72 -14.11
N ASP A 241 0.17 -0.10 -14.79
CA ASP A 241 -0.31 -0.97 -15.85
C ASP A 241 -1.31 -2.01 -15.33
N MET A 242 -1.09 -2.51 -14.09
CA MET A 242 -2.05 -3.38 -13.41
C MET A 242 -3.41 -2.70 -13.28
N VAL A 243 -3.44 -1.45 -12.80
CA VAL A 243 -4.69 -0.71 -12.57
C VAL A 243 -5.40 -0.40 -13.88
N LYS A 244 -4.66 0.03 -14.92
CA LYS A 244 -5.23 0.29 -16.24
C LYS A 244 -5.88 -0.95 -16.83
N GLU A 245 -5.15 -2.05 -16.86
CA GLU A 245 -5.67 -3.31 -17.39
C GLU A 245 -6.87 -3.81 -16.58
N ALA A 246 -6.85 -3.65 -15.25
CA ALA A 246 -7.95 -4.01 -14.37
C ALA A 246 -9.24 -3.26 -14.71
N VAL A 247 -9.19 -1.93 -14.87
CA VAL A 247 -10.39 -1.13 -15.17
C VAL A 247 -10.90 -1.35 -16.59
N GLU A 248 -10.00 -1.57 -17.57
CA GLU A 248 -10.36 -1.92 -18.94
C GLU A 248 -11.07 -3.27 -19.00
N LEU A 249 -10.56 -4.27 -18.27
CA LEU A 249 -11.20 -5.59 -18.17
C LEU A 249 -12.53 -5.50 -17.42
N ALA A 250 -12.63 -4.67 -16.39
CA ALA A 250 -13.88 -4.43 -15.67
C ALA A 250 -14.95 -3.90 -16.61
N LYS A 251 -14.65 -2.89 -17.42
CA LYS A 251 -15.60 -2.36 -18.42
C LYS A 251 -15.92 -3.36 -19.52
N LYS A 252 -14.91 -4.03 -20.06
CA LYS A 252 -15.08 -5.02 -21.13
C LYS A 252 -16.00 -6.17 -20.73
N ASN A 253 -15.86 -6.68 -19.50
CA ASN A 253 -16.64 -7.82 -19.02
C ASN A 253 -17.98 -7.42 -18.39
N ASN A 254 -18.18 -6.14 -18.09
CA ASN A 254 -19.44 -5.57 -17.60
C ASN A 254 -19.82 -4.33 -18.46
N PRO A 255 -20.31 -4.52 -19.68
CA PRO A 255 -20.62 -3.39 -20.56
C PRO A 255 -21.62 -2.41 -19.95
N ASP A 256 -22.57 -2.92 -19.14
CA ASP A 256 -23.61 -2.13 -18.45
C ASP A 256 -23.11 -1.40 -17.20
N LEU A 257 -21.87 -1.66 -16.76
CA LEU A 257 -21.27 -0.95 -15.63
C LEU A 257 -20.94 0.48 -16.06
N ASP A 258 -21.71 1.42 -15.55
CA ASP A 258 -21.53 2.85 -15.81
C ASP A 258 -20.50 3.44 -14.83
N PHE A 259 -19.33 3.82 -15.33
CA PHE A 259 -18.25 4.38 -14.51
C PHE A 259 -18.58 5.75 -13.93
N ARG A 260 -19.55 6.48 -14.49
CA ARG A 260 -20.00 7.78 -13.96
C ARG A 260 -20.59 7.69 -12.55
N GLN A 261 -21.07 6.51 -12.13
CA GLN A 261 -21.58 6.31 -10.79
C GLN A 261 -20.49 6.42 -9.70
N PHE A 262 -19.21 6.27 -10.07
CA PHE A 262 -18.06 6.34 -9.15
C PHE A 262 -17.43 7.74 -9.08
N ASP A 263 -17.95 8.70 -9.83
CA ASP A 263 -17.69 10.14 -9.71
C ASP A 263 -18.81 10.73 -8.83
N ASN A 264 -18.60 10.68 -7.51
CA ASN A 264 -19.65 11.01 -6.56
C ASN A 264 -19.92 12.52 -6.44
N ASP A 265 -18.95 13.36 -6.79
CA ASP A 265 -19.07 14.83 -6.72
C ASP A 265 -19.30 15.48 -8.10
N GLY A 266 -19.22 14.73 -9.21
CA GLY A 266 -19.54 15.16 -10.56
C GLY A 266 -18.43 16.03 -11.18
N ASP A 267 -17.17 15.86 -10.74
CA ASP A 267 -16.05 16.64 -11.26
C ASP A 267 -15.40 16.02 -12.53
N GLY A 268 -15.91 14.87 -12.99
CA GLY A 268 -15.42 14.13 -14.15
C GLY A 268 -14.27 13.20 -13.85
N ILE A 269 -13.93 13.01 -12.58
CA ILE A 269 -12.85 12.12 -12.13
C ILE A 269 -13.44 11.09 -11.14
N MET A 270 -13.09 9.82 -11.29
CA MET A 270 -13.44 8.79 -10.33
C MET A 270 -12.81 9.10 -8.97
N ASP A 271 -13.59 9.01 -7.88
CA ASP A 271 -13.11 9.33 -6.53
C ASP A 271 -11.98 8.43 -6.07
N ASN A 272 -12.07 7.13 -6.34
CA ASN A 272 -10.99 6.15 -6.13
C ASN A 272 -11.32 4.85 -6.87
N CYS A 273 -10.28 4.18 -7.41
CA CYS A 273 -10.35 2.81 -7.87
C CYS A 273 -9.55 1.93 -6.91
N TYR A 274 -10.16 0.92 -6.32
CA TYR A 274 -9.47 -0.01 -5.45
C TYR A 274 -9.24 -1.34 -6.16
N VAL A 275 -7.98 -1.77 -6.25
CA VAL A 275 -7.60 -3.04 -6.86
C VAL A 275 -7.13 -4.00 -5.77
N ILE A 276 -7.80 -5.16 -5.66
CA ILE A 276 -7.35 -6.26 -4.80
C ILE A 276 -6.72 -7.32 -5.71
N TYR A 277 -5.43 -7.56 -5.52
CA TYR A 277 -4.67 -8.48 -6.33
C TYR A 277 -4.39 -9.81 -5.62
N ALA A 278 -4.32 -10.89 -6.42
CA ALA A 278 -4.07 -12.25 -5.94
C ALA A 278 -2.70 -12.40 -5.26
N GLY A 279 -2.65 -13.18 -4.21
CA GLY A 279 -1.43 -13.55 -3.51
C GLY A 279 -1.07 -12.63 -2.36
N TYR A 280 0.22 -12.55 -2.08
CA TYR A 280 0.79 -11.83 -0.95
C TYR A 280 1.40 -10.50 -1.40
N SER A 281 1.68 -9.62 -0.44
CA SER A 281 2.33 -8.34 -0.69
C SER A 281 3.83 -8.38 -0.39
N GLU A 282 4.64 -7.59 -1.10
CA GLU A 282 6.06 -7.41 -0.77
C GLU A 282 6.24 -6.88 0.66
N ALA A 283 5.32 -6.04 1.15
CA ALA A 283 5.35 -5.50 2.51
C ALA A 283 5.32 -6.59 3.60
N SER A 284 4.85 -7.80 3.27
CA SER A 284 4.81 -8.95 4.18
C SER A 284 5.78 -10.07 3.82
N THR A 285 6.19 -10.21 2.55
CA THR A 285 7.03 -11.31 2.07
C THR A 285 8.50 -10.95 1.90
N ALA A 286 8.84 -9.67 1.79
CA ALA A 286 10.15 -9.20 1.32
C ALA A 286 10.58 -9.83 -0.03
N ASN A 287 9.61 -10.27 -0.83
CA ASN A 287 9.87 -10.76 -2.16
C ASN A 287 9.70 -9.62 -3.15
N GLY A 288 10.79 -9.13 -3.72
CA GLY A 288 10.79 -7.99 -4.63
C GLY A 288 10.10 -8.23 -5.98
N ASP A 289 9.52 -9.40 -6.21
CA ASP A 289 8.66 -9.68 -7.35
C ASP A 289 7.16 -9.47 -7.02
N ASP A 290 6.82 -9.37 -5.72
CA ASP A 290 5.47 -9.07 -5.26
C ASP A 290 5.21 -7.56 -5.31
N ILE A 291 3.94 -7.15 -5.34
CA ILE A 291 3.56 -5.75 -5.35
C ILE A 291 3.50 -5.22 -3.92
N TRP A 292 4.04 -4.02 -3.68
CA TRP A 292 3.83 -3.31 -2.42
C TRP A 292 2.44 -2.65 -2.41
N PRO A 293 1.58 -2.86 -1.41
CA PRO A 293 0.32 -2.16 -1.28
C PRO A 293 0.54 -0.65 -1.21
N HIS A 294 -0.17 0.11 -2.02
CA HIS A 294 0.02 1.56 -2.07
C HIS A 294 -1.24 2.29 -2.56
N SER A 295 -1.25 3.59 -2.32
CA SER A 295 -2.19 4.53 -2.91
C SER A 295 -1.42 5.51 -3.78
N TRP A 296 -1.82 5.65 -5.05
CA TRP A 296 -1.14 6.47 -6.05
C TRP A 296 -2.13 7.03 -7.08
N TYR A 297 -1.61 7.50 -8.19
CA TYR A 297 -2.40 8.02 -9.31
C TYR A 297 -1.90 7.49 -10.65
N LEU A 298 -2.79 7.41 -11.63
CA LEU A 298 -2.42 7.22 -13.04
C LEU A 298 -1.94 8.56 -13.61
N ASP A 299 -0.84 8.51 -14.36
CA ASP A 299 -0.17 9.69 -14.94
C ASP A 299 -0.62 10.01 -16.37
N ASP A 300 -1.60 9.27 -16.86
CA ASP A 300 -2.22 9.47 -18.16
C ASP A 300 -3.71 9.83 -18.05
N ASN A 301 -4.34 10.02 -19.19
CA ASN A 301 -5.76 10.38 -19.29
C ASN A 301 -6.63 9.14 -19.51
N THR A 302 -6.39 8.03 -18.79
CA THR A 302 -7.26 6.86 -18.85
C THR A 302 -8.69 7.28 -18.52
N THR A 303 -9.62 7.13 -19.49
CA THR A 303 -10.99 7.60 -19.36
C THR A 303 -11.96 6.50 -19.80
N ILE A 304 -12.96 6.21 -18.97
CA ILE A 304 -14.03 5.24 -19.23
C ILE A 304 -15.38 5.93 -18.98
N ASP A 305 -16.32 5.81 -19.92
CA ASP A 305 -17.64 6.44 -19.88
C ASP A 305 -17.60 7.98 -19.66
N GLY A 306 -16.50 8.63 -20.04
CA GLY A 306 -16.29 10.07 -19.87
C GLY A 306 -15.75 10.48 -18.49
N VAL A 307 -15.45 9.52 -17.62
CA VAL A 307 -14.85 9.75 -16.30
C VAL A 307 -13.37 9.37 -16.34
N GLN A 308 -12.50 10.25 -15.88
CA GLN A 308 -11.07 10.00 -15.78
C GLN A 308 -10.77 9.10 -14.56
N ILE A 309 -9.99 8.04 -14.79
CA ILE A 309 -9.45 7.22 -13.71
C ILE A 309 -8.11 7.83 -13.31
N HIS A 310 -8.06 8.44 -12.15
CA HIS A 310 -6.85 9.12 -11.67
C HIS A 310 -6.32 8.48 -10.39
N ASP A 311 -6.99 8.67 -9.26
CA ASP A 311 -6.55 8.15 -7.97
C ASP A 311 -6.91 6.66 -7.84
N TYR A 312 -5.97 5.87 -7.35
CA TYR A 312 -6.19 4.47 -7.07
C TYR A 312 -5.52 4.03 -5.77
N SER A 313 -5.99 2.92 -5.25
CA SER A 313 -5.35 2.19 -4.17
C SER A 313 -5.27 0.71 -4.53
N CYS A 314 -4.27 0.00 -4.04
CA CYS A 314 -4.19 -1.45 -4.23
C CYS A 314 -3.70 -2.16 -2.98
N SER A 315 -4.16 -3.39 -2.79
CA SER A 315 -3.67 -4.29 -1.74
C SER A 315 -3.69 -5.74 -2.19
N ALA A 316 -2.88 -6.55 -1.50
CA ALA A 316 -2.90 -8.00 -1.66
C ALA A 316 -4.16 -8.60 -1.02
N GLU A 317 -4.60 -9.74 -1.57
CA GLU A 317 -5.62 -10.57 -0.94
C GLU A 317 -5.16 -11.15 0.40
N LEU A 318 -3.88 -11.52 0.51
CA LEU A 318 -3.35 -12.30 1.61
C LEU A 318 -2.33 -11.52 2.43
N VAL A 319 -2.44 -11.63 3.75
CA VAL A 319 -1.44 -11.13 4.70
C VAL A 319 -0.57 -12.28 5.20
N GLY A 320 0.70 -12.00 5.48
CA GLY A 320 1.64 -12.97 6.03
C GLY A 320 2.49 -13.63 4.96
N MET A 321 2.81 -14.91 5.14
CA MET A 321 3.76 -15.64 4.29
C MET A 321 3.14 -16.89 3.68
N PRO A 322 3.62 -17.30 2.49
CA PRO A 322 3.25 -18.59 1.93
C PRO A 322 3.46 -19.74 2.93
N GLY A 323 2.40 -20.51 3.21
CA GLY A 323 2.43 -21.60 4.19
C GLY A 323 2.05 -21.25 5.63
N ALA A 324 1.87 -19.96 5.96
CA ALA A 324 1.20 -19.56 7.19
C ALA A 324 -0.33 -19.77 7.08
N PRO A 325 -1.06 -19.87 8.21
CA PRO A 325 -2.51 -19.83 8.17
C PRO A 325 -2.97 -18.59 7.41
N VAL A 326 -3.84 -18.79 6.42
CA VAL A 326 -4.37 -17.69 5.60
C VAL A 326 -5.32 -16.89 6.47
N VAL A 327 -4.96 -15.67 6.76
CA VAL A 327 -5.87 -14.67 7.32
C VAL A 327 -6.13 -13.67 6.19
N PRO A 328 -7.38 -13.41 5.80
CA PRO A 328 -7.68 -12.35 4.85
C PRO A 328 -7.06 -11.03 5.32
N SER A 329 -6.55 -10.24 4.39
CA SER A 329 -5.97 -8.93 4.72
C SER A 329 -7.06 -7.99 5.20
N MET A 330 -7.35 -8.00 6.51
CA MET A 330 -8.30 -7.09 7.14
C MET A 330 -7.63 -5.83 7.73
N ASP A 331 -6.30 -5.70 7.56
CA ASP A 331 -5.49 -4.61 8.11
C ASP A 331 -5.04 -3.59 7.04
N GLY A 332 -5.80 -3.50 5.93
CA GLY A 332 -5.55 -2.54 4.86
C GLY A 332 -6.15 -1.16 5.11
#